data_68ccb890c03fb2d29cbd92054802f580
#
_entry.id   68ccb890c03fb2d29cbd92054802f580
#
_cell.length_a   1.000
_cell.length_b   1.000
_cell.length_c   1.000
_cell.angle_alpha   90.00
_cell.angle_beta   90.00
_cell.angle_gamma   90.00
#
_symmetry.space_group_name_H-M   'P 1'
#
loop_
_entity.id
_entity.type
_entity.pdbx_description
1 polymer ?
#
loop_
_entity_poly.entity_id
_entity_poly.type
_entity_poly.pdbx_seq_one_letter_code
_entity_poly.pdbx_strand_id
1 'polypeptide(L)'
;LYARLEFELKHTDYDGEVRGNMKSALEMRIGGLLRRDLGNVFDSKMSSLEPEELIRHPIIIEMESLGTGPSNFMTLMICTLIREVLKANPKGNDARSVRHVIFIEEAHNLIANMTGETIAEDANPKVAATNYIVKMLAEVRALREGIIIADQLPTAMAAEVLKNTGLKIVHRLTAGDDRAILGTMMSANETQLEAV
;
A
#
# COMPACT_ATOMS: atom_id res chain seq x y z
N LEU A 1 -20.83 -1.35 10.83
CA LEU A 1 -19.55 -2.05 10.95
C LEU A 1 -19.48 -2.88 12.24
N TYR A 2 -19.71 -2.30 13.42
CA TYR A 2 -19.70 -3.02 14.71
C TYR A 2 -20.66 -4.21 14.76
N ALA A 3 -21.91 -4.02 14.31
CA ALA A 3 -22.90 -5.11 14.28
C ALA A 3 -22.43 -6.30 13.39
N ARG A 4 -21.76 -6.00 12.28
CA ARG A 4 -21.18 -7.04 11.42
C ARG A 4 -19.99 -7.74 12.09
N LEU A 5 -19.14 -6.99 12.77
CA LEU A 5 -18.02 -7.53 13.54
C LEU A 5 -18.53 -8.50 14.63
N GLU A 6 -19.54 -8.10 15.40
CA GLU A 6 -20.13 -8.97 16.42
C GLU A 6 -20.76 -10.22 15.84
N PHE A 7 -21.41 -10.11 14.70
CA PHE A 7 -21.98 -11.26 14.01
C PHE A 7 -20.90 -12.25 13.60
N GLU A 8 -19.81 -11.78 12.97
CA GLU A 8 -18.71 -12.65 12.52
C GLU A 8 -18.01 -13.32 13.71
N LEU A 9 -17.72 -12.57 14.79
CA LEU A 9 -17.06 -13.10 15.98
C LEU A 9 -17.91 -14.15 16.72
N LYS A 10 -19.24 -14.07 16.63
CA LYS A 10 -20.14 -15.11 17.21
C LYS A 10 -20.11 -16.42 16.45
N HIS A 11 -19.73 -16.38 15.16
CA HIS A 11 -19.71 -17.56 14.29
C HIS A 11 -18.30 -18.15 14.12
N THR A 12 -17.31 -17.66 14.89
CA THR A 12 -15.95 -18.22 14.91
C THR A 12 -15.79 -19.16 16.10
N ASP A 13 -15.10 -20.28 15.89
CA ASP A 13 -14.83 -21.32 16.90
C ASP A 13 -13.66 -20.97 17.83
N TYR A 14 -13.53 -19.70 18.22
CA TYR A 14 -12.52 -19.29 19.18
C TYR A 14 -12.99 -19.43 20.62
N ASP A 15 -12.07 -19.77 21.53
CA ASP A 15 -12.33 -19.75 22.97
C ASP A 15 -12.78 -18.36 23.45
N GLY A 16 -13.58 -18.32 24.52
CA GLY A 16 -14.18 -17.09 25.01
C GLY A 16 -13.17 -15.97 25.32
N GLU A 17 -12.01 -16.32 25.85
CA GLU A 17 -10.93 -15.36 26.14
C GLU A 17 -10.29 -14.81 24.85
N VAL A 18 -9.94 -15.68 23.92
CA VAL A 18 -9.38 -15.31 22.62
C VAL A 18 -10.37 -14.43 21.83
N ARG A 19 -11.65 -14.81 21.85
CA ARG A 19 -12.73 -14.02 21.23
C ARG A 19 -12.85 -12.62 21.86
N GLY A 20 -12.77 -12.53 23.20
CA GLY A 20 -12.80 -11.26 23.93
C GLY A 20 -11.64 -10.36 23.55
N ASN A 21 -10.43 -10.89 23.50
CA ASN A 21 -9.23 -10.17 23.13
C ASN A 21 -9.29 -9.68 21.65
N MET A 22 -9.71 -10.55 20.73
CA MET A 22 -9.91 -10.17 19.33
C MET A 22 -10.98 -9.09 19.17
N LYS A 23 -12.11 -9.20 19.88
CA LYS A 23 -13.17 -8.20 19.86
C LYS A 23 -12.62 -6.84 20.29
N SER A 24 -11.94 -6.77 21.44
CA SER A 24 -11.38 -5.52 21.96
C SER A 24 -10.35 -4.90 21.03
N ALA A 25 -9.46 -5.71 20.45
CA ALA A 25 -8.45 -5.24 19.49
C ALA A 25 -9.09 -4.68 18.21
N LEU A 26 -10.09 -5.36 17.67
CA LEU A 26 -10.80 -4.93 16.46
C LEU A 26 -11.67 -3.68 16.72
N GLU A 27 -12.36 -3.63 17.86
CA GLU A 27 -13.15 -2.44 18.25
C GLU A 27 -12.26 -1.21 18.43
N MET A 28 -11.07 -1.36 19.00
CA MET A 28 -10.10 -0.26 19.13
C MET A 28 -9.65 0.23 17.77
N ARG A 29 -9.33 -0.65 16.82
CA ARG A 29 -8.91 -0.32 15.46
C ARG A 29 -10.03 0.35 14.65
N ILE A 30 -11.22 -0.23 14.68
CA ILE A 30 -12.40 0.34 14.02
C ILE A 30 -12.74 1.71 14.64
N GLY A 31 -12.70 1.81 15.98
CA GLY A 31 -12.91 3.08 16.67
C GLY A 31 -11.89 4.15 16.29
N GLY A 32 -10.65 3.76 15.99
CA GLY A 32 -9.64 4.66 15.45
C GLY A 32 -10.00 5.24 14.09
N LEU A 33 -10.59 4.42 13.21
CA LEU A 33 -11.05 4.84 11.88
C LEU A 33 -12.30 5.73 11.90
N LEU A 34 -13.10 5.64 12.97
CA LEU A 34 -14.34 6.41 13.11
C LEU A 34 -14.15 7.72 13.90
N ARG A 35 -12.94 8.06 14.29
CA ARG A 35 -12.65 9.28 15.04
C ARG A 35 -12.25 10.43 14.14
N ARG A 36 -12.62 11.65 14.57
CA ARG A 36 -12.26 12.91 13.91
C ARG A 36 -12.65 12.92 12.42
N ASP A 37 -11.78 13.47 11.59
CA ASP A 37 -12.03 13.65 10.15
C ASP A 37 -12.19 12.32 9.40
N LEU A 38 -11.52 11.27 9.85
CA LEU A 38 -11.70 9.92 9.30
C LEU A 38 -13.11 9.39 9.49
N GLY A 39 -13.76 9.69 10.64
CA GLY A 39 -15.15 9.31 10.86
C GLY A 39 -16.07 9.85 9.78
N ASN A 40 -15.84 11.07 9.31
CA ASN A 40 -16.64 11.67 8.24
C ASN A 40 -16.49 10.92 6.91
N VAL A 41 -15.33 10.31 6.67
CA VAL A 41 -15.06 9.51 5.45
C VAL A 41 -15.65 8.11 5.59
N PHE A 42 -15.44 7.43 6.73
CA PHE A 42 -15.81 6.02 6.89
C PHE A 42 -17.20 5.76 7.44
N ASP A 43 -17.83 6.73 8.12
CA ASP A 43 -19.20 6.60 8.64
C ASP A 43 -20.25 7.10 7.62
N SER A 44 -19.94 6.96 6.34
CA SER A 44 -20.85 7.27 5.24
C SER A 44 -21.66 6.03 4.84
N LYS A 45 -22.96 6.22 4.61
CA LYS A 45 -23.84 5.16 4.11
C LYS A 45 -23.66 4.86 2.64
N MET A 46 -23.14 5.82 1.89
CA MET A 46 -22.93 5.72 0.44
C MET A 46 -21.57 6.31 0.10
N SER A 47 -20.86 5.69 -0.84
CA SER A 47 -19.68 6.30 -1.41
C SER A 47 -20.05 7.55 -2.21
N SER A 48 -19.31 8.63 -2.03
CA SER A 48 -19.44 9.84 -2.87
C SER A 48 -18.62 9.72 -4.15
N LEU A 49 -17.74 8.73 -4.23
CA LEU A 49 -16.89 8.47 -5.37
C LEU A 49 -17.21 7.09 -5.95
N GLU A 50 -17.62 7.07 -7.21
CA GLU A 50 -17.78 5.82 -7.94
C GLU A 50 -16.39 5.22 -8.22
N PRO A 51 -16.18 3.92 -7.96
CA PRO A 51 -14.85 3.30 -8.14
C PRO A 51 -14.26 3.48 -9.54
N GLU A 52 -15.09 3.55 -10.57
CA GLU A 52 -14.67 3.77 -11.96
C GLU A 52 -14.10 5.16 -12.19
N GLU A 53 -14.48 6.15 -11.41
CA GLU A 53 -13.93 7.51 -11.50
C GLU A 53 -12.44 7.53 -11.15
N LEU A 54 -11.99 6.63 -10.26
CA LEU A 54 -10.58 6.50 -9.90
C LEU A 54 -9.66 6.19 -11.08
N ILE A 55 -10.20 5.60 -12.15
CA ILE A 55 -9.43 5.23 -13.35
C ILE A 55 -9.74 6.08 -14.57
N ARG A 56 -10.73 6.97 -14.51
CA ARG A 56 -11.16 7.80 -15.65
C ARG A 56 -10.46 9.14 -15.73
N HIS A 57 -10.15 9.72 -14.58
CA HIS A 57 -9.62 11.06 -14.45
C HIS A 57 -8.34 11.07 -13.61
N PRO A 58 -7.41 12.02 -13.86
CA PRO A 58 -6.32 12.26 -12.93
C PRO A 58 -6.88 12.68 -11.55
N ILE A 59 -6.49 11.97 -10.52
CA ILE A 59 -6.92 12.23 -9.15
C ILE A 59 -5.68 12.37 -8.28
N ILE A 60 -5.65 13.40 -7.43
CA ILE A 60 -4.65 13.60 -6.39
C ILE A 60 -5.33 13.35 -5.05
N ILE A 61 -4.75 12.47 -4.24
CA ILE A 61 -5.25 12.11 -2.92
C ILE A 61 -4.21 12.53 -1.90
N GLU A 62 -4.50 13.60 -1.18
CA GLU A 62 -3.63 14.12 -0.12
C GLU A 62 -3.98 13.44 1.20
N MET A 63 -3.01 12.76 1.80
CA MET A 63 -3.20 11.99 3.03
C MET A 63 -2.29 12.43 4.18
N GLU A 64 -1.57 13.52 4.02
CA GLU A 64 -0.58 14.02 4.98
C GLU A 64 -1.19 14.23 6.39
N SER A 65 -2.42 14.74 6.44
CA SER A 65 -3.11 15.01 7.72
C SER A 65 -3.61 13.79 8.48
N LEU A 66 -3.61 12.60 7.86
CA LEU A 66 -4.25 11.41 8.42
C LEU A 66 -3.37 10.64 9.42
N GLY A 67 -2.07 10.85 9.40
CA GLY A 67 -1.12 10.00 10.11
C GLY A 67 -0.92 8.63 9.44
N THR A 68 0.15 7.92 9.82
CA THR A 68 0.65 6.74 9.08
C THR A 68 -0.35 5.58 9.00
N GLY A 69 -0.96 5.19 10.11
CA GLY A 69 -1.87 4.03 10.13
C GLY A 69 -3.10 4.20 9.25
N PRO A 70 -3.88 5.27 9.44
CA PRO A 70 -5.01 5.60 8.57
C PRO A 70 -4.65 5.80 7.11
N SER A 71 -3.53 6.47 6.80
CA SER A 71 -3.06 6.66 5.43
C SER A 71 -2.76 5.33 4.74
N ASN A 72 -2.08 4.41 5.43
CA ASN A 72 -1.81 3.07 4.91
C ASN A 72 -3.10 2.30 4.64
N PHE A 73 -4.07 2.38 5.54
CA PHE A 73 -5.36 1.73 5.35
C PHE A 73 -6.12 2.30 4.14
N MET A 74 -6.17 3.63 4.02
CA MET A 74 -6.79 4.31 2.87
C MET A 74 -6.12 3.92 1.55
N THR A 75 -4.80 3.92 1.51
CA THR A 75 -4.04 3.54 0.31
C THR A 75 -4.35 2.10 -0.09
N LEU A 76 -4.40 1.16 0.87
CA LEU A 76 -4.78 -0.22 0.60
C LEU A 76 -6.20 -0.35 0.05
N MET A 77 -7.15 0.39 0.62
CA MET A 77 -8.54 0.41 0.11
C MET A 77 -8.60 0.93 -1.32
N ILE A 78 -7.95 2.06 -1.60
CA ILE A 78 -7.95 2.67 -2.94
C ILE A 78 -7.28 1.75 -3.95
N CYS A 79 -6.11 1.20 -3.65
CA CYS A 79 -5.42 0.25 -4.51
C CYS A 79 -6.27 -1.01 -4.76
N THR A 80 -7.00 -1.48 -3.75
CA THR A 80 -7.91 -2.62 -3.90
C THR A 80 -9.07 -2.29 -4.81
N LEU A 81 -9.71 -1.12 -4.64
CA LEU A 81 -10.80 -0.66 -5.49
C LEU A 81 -10.36 -0.53 -6.95
N ILE A 82 -9.23 0.14 -7.20
CA ILE A 82 -8.67 0.28 -8.55
C ILE A 82 -8.45 -1.10 -9.17
N ARG A 83 -7.82 -2.01 -8.44
CA ARG A 83 -7.58 -3.38 -8.90
C ARG A 83 -8.86 -4.12 -9.26
N GLU A 84 -9.90 -4.04 -8.44
CA GLU A 84 -11.18 -4.69 -8.71
C GLU A 84 -11.90 -4.07 -9.92
N VAL A 85 -11.85 -2.76 -10.09
CA VAL A 85 -12.37 -2.05 -11.27
C VAL A 85 -11.63 -2.49 -12.54
N LEU A 86 -10.30 -2.57 -12.49
CA LEU A 86 -9.49 -3.00 -13.63
C LEU A 86 -9.78 -4.45 -14.02
N LYS A 87 -10.02 -5.33 -13.04
CA LYS A 87 -10.42 -6.73 -13.26
C LYS A 87 -11.83 -6.85 -13.83
N ALA A 88 -12.78 -6.11 -13.29
CA ALA A 88 -14.18 -6.12 -13.74
C ALA A 88 -14.35 -5.59 -15.16
N ASN A 89 -13.44 -4.71 -15.60
CA ASN A 89 -13.47 -4.07 -16.90
C ASN A 89 -12.25 -4.46 -17.76
N PRO A 90 -12.12 -5.68 -18.24
CA PRO A 90 -10.96 -6.14 -19.02
C PRO A 90 -10.92 -5.56 -20.43
N LYS A 91 -11.33 -4.28 -20.64
CA LYS A 91 -11.47 -3.67 -21.96
C LYS A 91 -10.15 -3.54 -22.71
N GLY A 92 -10.20 -3.94 -23.99
CA GLY A 92 -9.28 -3.62 -25.06
C GLY A 92 -8.33 -4.74 -25.45
N ASN A 93 -8.36 -5.13 -26.71
CA ASN A 93 -7.46 -6.11 -27.35
C ASN A 93 -6.03 -5.58 -27.52
N ASP A 94 -5.77 -4.31 -27.23
CA ASP A 94 -4.42 -3.75 -27.30
C ASP A 94 -3.66 -3.99 -25.98
N ALA A 95 -2.97 -5.12 -25.94
CA ALA A 95 -2.16 -5.54 -24.81
C ALA A 95 -0.92 -4.64 -24.55
N ARG A 96 -0.67 -3.63 -25.38
CA ARG A 96 0.55 -2.80 -25.35
C ARG A 96 0.39 -1.48 -24.60
N SER A 97 -0.84 -1.02 -24.35
CA SER A 97 -1.08 0.27 -23.70
C SER A 97 -1.32 0.11 -22.19
N VAL A 98 -0.66 0.94 -21.38
CA VAL A 98 -0.99 1.12 -19.98
C VAL A 98 -2.35 1.82 -19.88
N ARG A 99 -3.22 1.33 -19.02
CA ARG A 99 -4.59 1.87 -18.85
C ARG A 99 -4.67 2.93 -17.77
N HIS A 100 -3.92 2.74 -16.72
CA HIS A 100 -3.92 3.57 -15.54
C HIS A 100 -2.55 3.52 -14.88
N VAL A 101 -2.20 4.56 -14.12
CA VAL A 101 -0.93 4.65 -13.39
C VAL A 101 -1.23 5.15 -11.99
N ILE A 102 -0.75 4.41 -11.00
CA ILE A 102 -0.70 4.84 -9.60
C ILE A 102 0.67 5.45 -9.34
N PHE A 103 0.70 6.67 -8.81
CA PHE A 103 1.92 7.32 -8.34
C PHE A 103 1.89 7.36 -6.80
N ILE A 104 2.90 6.80 -6.17
CA ILE A 104 3.03 6.75 -4.71
C ILE A 104 4.26 7.56 -4.31
N GLU A 105 4.04 8.69 -3.64
CA GLU A 105 5.09 9.50 -3.04
C GLU A 105 5.35 9.08 -1.59
N GLU A 106 6.57 9.35 -1.11
CA GLU A 106 7.03 9.00 0.26
C GLU A 106 6.69 7.53 0.61
N ALA A 107 6.98 6.66 -0.34
CA ALA A 107 6.54 5.26 -0.31
C ALA A 107 7.06 4.49 0.90
N HIS A 108 8.16 4.92 1.52
CA HIS A 108 8.68 4.33 2.77
C HIS A 108 7.66 4.38 3.93
N ASN A 109 6.70 5.30 3.89
CA ASN A 109 5.63 5.35 4.88
C ASN A 109 4.64 4.18 4.74
N LEU A 110 4.46 3.67 3.52
CA LEU A 110 3.56 2.56 3.20
C LEU A 110 4.33 1.23 3.09
N ILE A 111 5.50 1.26 2.47
CA ILE A 111 6.28 0.10 2.05
C ILE A 111 7.60 0.10 2.81
N ALA A 112 7.55 -0.33 4.07
CA ALA A 112 8.73 -0.25 4.92
C ALA A 112 9.64 -1.47 4.82
N ASN A 113 10.92 -1.23 5.02
CA ASN A 113 11.88 -2.28 5.30
C ASN A 113 11.63 -2.84 6.71
N MET A 114 11.21 -4.11 6.77
CA MET A 114 10.83 -4.80 8.00
C MET A 114 11.96 -5.65 8.58
N THR A 115 13.20 -5.43 8.16
CA THR A 115 14.37 -6.17 8.70
C THR A 115 14.57 -5.83 10.17
N GLY A 116 14.28 -6.78 11.05
CA GLY A 116 14.49 -6.69 12.50
C GLY A 116 13.23 -6.59 13.36
N GLU A 117 12.07 -6.37 12.82
CA GLU A 117 10.83 -6.52 13.57
C GLU A 117 10.42 -8.00 13.58
N THR A 118 10.25 -8.54 14.76
CA THR A 118 9.83 -9.94 14.96
C THR A 118 8.49 -10.18 14.26
N ILE A 119 8.46 -11.21 13.42
CA ILE A 119 7.33 -11.68 12.59
C ILE A 119 6.08 -12.05 13.44
N ALA A 120 6.10 -11.82 14.75
CA ALA A 120 5.03 -12.18 15.68
C ALA A 120 3.74 -11.34 15.54
N GLU A 121 3.69 -10.38 14.61
CA GLU A 121 2.53 -9.52 14.44
C GLU A 121 1.96 -9.55 13.02
N ASP A 122 1.30 -10.65 12.66
CA ASP A 122 0.38 -10.71 11.50
C ASP A 122 -0.69 -9.58 11.49
N ALA A 123 -0.73 -8.80 12.54
CA ALA A 123 -1.68 -7.72 12.76
C ALA A 123 -1.10 -6.30 12.54
N ASN A 124 0.16 -6.17 12.10
CA ASN A 124 0.74 -4.84 11.83
C ASN A 124 0.24 -4.31 10.47
N PRO A 125 -0.51 -3.19 10.43
CA PRO A 125 -1.02 -2.62 9.18
C PRO A 125 0.07 -2.32 8.16
N LYS A 126 1.27 -1.97 8.61
CA LYS A 126 2.40 -1.65 7.74
C LYS A 126 2.94 -2.90 7.03
N VAL A 127 3.02 -4.04 7.73
CA VAL A 127 3.36 -5.34 7.14
C VAL A 127 2.33 -5.74 6.09
N ALA A 128 1.05 -5.64 6.45
CA ALA A 128 -0.03 -5.96 5.53
C ALA A 128 0.00 -5.07 4.27
N ALA A 129 0.27 -3.78 4.43
CA ALA A 129 0.42 -2.83 3.33
C ALA A 129 1.60 -3.19 2.42
N THR A 130 2.77 -3.44 3.00
CA THR A 130 3.97 -3.84 2.26
C THR A 130 3.72 -5.12 1.45
N ASN A 131 3.20 -6.16 2.09
CA ASN A 131 2.88 -7.44 1.43
C ASN A 131 1.86 -7.27 0.31
N TYR A 132 0.84 -6.43 0.52
CA TYR A 132 -0.14 -6.15 -0.51
C TYR A 132 0.48 -5.46 -1.73
N ILE A 133 1.29 -4.43 -1.54
CA ILE A 133 1.97 -3.71 -2.64
C ILE A 133 2.94 -4.64 -3.38
N VAL A 134 3.74 -5.43 -2.67
CA VAL A 134 4.63 -6.42 -3.30
C VAL A 134 3.85 -7.38 -4.19
N LYS A 135 2.72 -7.90 -3.70
CA LYS A 135 1.83 -8.76 -4.48
C LYS A 135 1.23 -8.03 -5.67
N MET A 136 0.80 -6.79 -5.48
CA MET A 136 0.24 -5.97 -6.54
C MET A 136 1.26 -5.72 -7.65
N LEU A 137 2.52 -5.41 -7.32
CA LEU A 137 3.60 -5.23 -8.29
C LEU A 137 3.81 -6.45 -9.20
N ALA A 138 3.57 -7.66 -8.70
CA ALA A 138 3.64 -8.88 -9.50
C ALA A 138 2.44 -9.03 -10.47
N GLU A 139 1.29 -8.46 -10.14
CA GLU A 139 0.04 -8.63 -10.89
C GLU A 139 -0.27 -7.49 -11.86
N VAL A 140 0.27 -6.28 -11.65
CA VAL A 140 -0.09 -5.05 -12.38
C VAL A 140 0.09 -5.16 -13.88
N ARG A 141 1.07 -5.93 -14.34
CA ARG A 141 1.30 -6.14 -15.78
C ARG A 141 0.08 -6.78 -16.47
N ALA A 142 -0.54 -7.76 -15.82
CA ALA A 142 -1.72 -8.43 -16.35
C ALA A 142 -2.93 -7.50 -16.39
N LEU A 143 -3.00 -6.52 -15.48
CA LEU A 143 -4.06 -5.52 -15.40
C LEU A 143 -3.79 -4.29 -16.29
N ARG A 144 -2.62 -4.21 -16.90
CA ARG A 144 -2.12 -3.03 -17.62
C ARG A 144 -2.09 -1.78 -16.75
N GLU A 145 -1.76 -1.99 -15.50
CA GLU A 145 -1.55 -0.98 -14.48
C GLU A 145 -0.07 -0.62 -14.44
N GLY A 146 0.24 0.67 -14.34
CA GLY A 146 1.57 1.18 -14.04
C GLY A 146 1.65 1.57 -12.58
N ILE A 147 2.78 1.30 -11.92
CA ILE A 147 3.05 1.83 -10.58
C ILE A 147 4.37 2.59 -10.64
N ILE A 148 4.32 3.84 -10.22
CA ILE A 148 5.49 4.71 -10.04
C ILE A 148 5.65 4.92 -8.54
N ILE A 149 6.83 4.59 -8.04
CA ILE A 149 7.18 4.73 -6.63
C ILE A 149 8.27 5.82 -6.56
N ALA A 150 7.98 6.88 -5.83
CA ALA A 150 8.93 7.96 -5.58
C ALA A 150 9.30 7.99 -4.10
N ASP A 151 10.61 8.01 -3.83
CA ASP A 151 11.12 8.02 -2.46
C ASP A 151 12.50 8.65 -2.39
N GLN A 152 12.84 9.20 -1.23
CA GLN A 152 14.14 9.78 -0.92
C GLN A 152 15.03 8.81 -0.11
N LEU A 153 14.46 7.76 0.48
CA LEU A 153 15.10 6.85 1.43
C LEU A 153 15.02 5.39 0.94
N PRO A 154 15.81 4.99 -0.05
CA PRO A 154 15.80 3.62 -0.58
C PRO A 154 16.02 2.54 0.48
N THR A 155 16.88 2.82 1.48
CA THR A 155 17.16 1.91 2.59
C THR A 155 15.96 1.67 3.51
N ALA A 156 15.02 2.63 3.56
CA ALA A 156 13.79 2.51 4.35
C ALA A 156 12.70 1.69 3.66
N MET A 157 12.84 1.41 2.36
CA MET A 157 11.87 0.62 1.60
C MET A 157 12.16 -0.89 1.65
N ALA A 158 11.10 -1.69 1.53
CA ALA A 158 11.22 -3.13 1.41
C ALA A 158 12.05 -3.52 0.16
N ALA A 159 13.04 -4.38 0.36
CA ALA A 159 13.95 -4.81 -0.70
C ALA A 159 13.21 -5.51 -1.87
N GLU A 160 12.11 -6.19 -1.58
CA GLU A 160 11.25 -6.85 -2.56
C GLU A 160 10.64 -5.87 -3.55
N VAL A 161 10.27 -4.68 -3.09
CA VAL A 161 9.72 -3.61 -3.94
C VAL A 161 10.80 -3.08 -4.86
N LEU A 162 11.98 -2.79 -4.31
CA LEU A 162 13.12 -2.33 -5.10
C LEU A 162 13.54 -3.35 -6.17
N LYS A 163 13.46 -4.66 -5.87
CA LYS A 163 13.78 -5.73 -6.83
C LYS A 163 12.72 -5.88 -7.93
N ASN A 164 11.44 -5.69 -7.59
CA ASN A 164 10.33 -5.92 -8.52
C ASN A 164 10.04 -4.73 -9.45
N THR A 165 10.63 -3.56 -9.22
CA THR A 165 10.53 -2.42 -10.13
C THR A 165 11.47 -2.60 -11.32
N GLY A 166 10.92 -2.63 -12.54
CA GLY A 166 11.70 -2.89 -13.77
C GLY A 166 12.53 -1.69 -14.24
N LEU A 167 12.08 -0.46 -13.99
CA LEU A 167 12.79 0.78 -14.30
C LEU A 167 13.16 1.49 -13.00
N LYS A 168 14.39 1.96 -12.91
CA LYS A 168 14.88 2.80 -11.80
C LYS A 168 15.44 4.09 -12.35
N ILE A 169 14.94 5.21 -11.84
CA ILE A 169 15.46 6.54 -12.12
C ILE A 169 16.02 7.07 -10.81
N VAL A 170 17.30 7.33 -10.78
CA VAL A 170 18.00 7.75 -9.57
C VAL A 170 18.59 9.14 -9.80
N HIS A 171 18.26 10.06 -8.92
CA HIS A 171 18.92 11.35 -8.82
C HIS A 171 20.04 11.25 -7.77
N ARG A 172 20.79 12.35 -7.61
CA ARG A 172 21.92 12.41 -6.67
C ARG A 172 21.52 11.98 -5.26
N LEU A 173 22.19 10.97 -4.75
CA LEU A 173 22.07 10.48 -3.37
C LEU A 173 23.28 10.93 -2.55
N THR A 174 23.02 11.42 -1.35
CA THR A 174 24.10 11.90 -0.45
C THR A 174 24.56 10.81 0.53
N ALA A 175 23.66 9.90 0.92
CA ALA A 175 23.95 8.84 1.87
C ALA A 175 24.65 7.65 1.18
N GLY A 176 25.73 7.14 1.79
CA GLY A 176 26.53 6.06 1.22
C GLY A 176 25.82 4.71 1.21
N ASP A 177 24.99 4.44 2.20
CA ASP A 177 24.18 3.23 2.32
C ASP A 177 23.06 3.17 1.27
N ASP A 178 22.40 4.29 1.00
CA ASP A 178 21.40 4.43 -0.06
C ASP A 178 22.04 4.19 -1.45
N ARG A 179 23.21 4.77 -1.70
CA ARG A 179 23.97 4.52 -2.93
C ARG A 179 24.37 3.06 -3.08
N ALA A 180 24.84 2.43 -2.01
CA ALA A 180 25.25 1.03 -2.03
C ALA A 180 24.08 0.09 -2.35
N ILE A 181 22.91 0.29 -1.73
CA ILE A 181 21.74 -0.57 -1.95
C ILE A 181 21.23 -0.44 -3.39
N LEU A 182 21.07 0.78 -3.89
CA LEU A 182 20.62 1.01 -5.27
C LEU A 182 21.65 0.57 -6.29
N GLY A 183 22.92 0.83 -6.05
CA GLY A 183 24.00 0.39 -6.94
C GLY A 183 24.05 -1.13 -7.10
N THR A 184 23.89 -1.87 -6.00
CA THR A 184 23.79 -3.33 -6.04
C THR A 184 22.59 -3.79 -6.86
N MET A 185 21.43 -3.15 -6.68
CA MET A 185 20.19 -3.52 -7.37
C MET A 185 20.19 -3.15 -8.86
N MET A 186 20.95 -2.13 -9.24
CA MET A 186 21.11 -1.68 -10.62
C MET A 186 22.31 -2.36 -11.31
N SER A 187 23.08 -3.18 -10.59
CA SER A 187 24.35 -3.74 -11.07
C SER A 187 25.32 -2.65 -11.54
N ALA A 188 25.32 -1.51 -10.83
CA ALA A 188 26.18 -0.38 -11.15
C ALA A 188 27.63 -0.68 -10.76
N ASN A 189 28.58 -0.26 -11.59
CA ASN A 189 30.00 -0.30 -11.26
C ASN A 189 30.41 0.91 -10.38
N GLU A 190 31.64 0.91 -9.86
CA GLU A 190 32.13 1.95 -8.96
C GLU A 190 32.03 3.36 -9.57
N THR A 191 32.40 3.51 -10.83
CA THR A 191 32.30 4.80 -11.54
C THR A 191 30.88 5.31 -11.68
N GLN A 192 29.93 4.38 -11.87
CA GLN A 192 28.50 4.73 -11.93
C GLN A 192 27.94 5.09 -10.56
N LEU A 193 28.42 4.45 -9.50
CA LEU A 193 28.04 4.76 -8.12
C LEU A 193 28.55 6.14 -7.67
N GLU A 194 29.72 6.58 -8.17
CA GLU A 194 30.25 7.91 -7.90
C GLU A 194 29.47 9.01 -8.60
N ALA A 195 28.78 8.70 -9.69
CA ALA A 195 27.98 9.64 -10.46
C ALA A 195 26.55 9.85 -9.91
N VAL A 196 26.12 9.01 -8.98
CA VAL A 196 24.80 9.05 -8.30
C VAL A 196 24.93 9.57 -6.88
#